data_92e584cc951b978a5d2e54da1d83cd99
#
_entry.id   92e584cc951b978a5d2e54da1d83cd99
#
_cell.length_a   1.000
_cell.length_b   1.000
_cell.length_c   1.000
_cell.angle_alpha   90.00
_cell.angle_beta   90.00
_cell.angle_gamma   90.00
#
_symmetry.space_group_name_H-M   'P 1'
#
loop_
_entity.id
_entity.type
_entity.pdbx_description
1 polymer ?
#
loop_
_entity_poly.entity_id
_entity_poly.type
_entity_poly.pdbx_seq_one_letter_code
_entity_poly.pdbx_strand_id
1 'polypeptide(L)'
;MTKKYHVAICGASGVVGRKMLQVLHERNFPFETLTLFASKRSAGKTISYAGKDYVIQELTEEALQAPIEIALFSAGGETSKHFGPIAASRGIYVIDNSSAWRMDPQIPLVVPEVNGDVLKAEDHLIANPNCSTIQSVVPLAVLQPYGLKRVIYNTYQAVSGAGQAGINDLVNHTTEKFPYSINDNVLPHIDVFTESGYTKEEIKMIEETRKILRMP
;
A
#
# COMPACT_ATOMS: atom_id res chain seq x y z
N MET A 1 -19.09 19.37 15.30
CA MET A 1 -18.19 19.53 14.13
C MET A 1 -17.39 18.26 13.99
N THR A 2 -17.30 17.68 12.78
CA THR A 2 -16.49 16.49 12.55
C THR A 2 -15.02 16.86 12.70
N LYS A 3 -14.23 16.07 13.44
CA LYS A 3 -12.78 16.26 13.56
C LYS A 3 -12.15 16.23 12.18
N LYS A 4 -11.26 17.16 11.89
CA LYS A 4 -10.42 17.17 10.68
C LYS A 4 -9.00 16.78 11.06
N TYR A 5 -8.30 16.16 10.13
CA TYR A 5 -6.98 15.59 10.35
C TYR A 5 -5.92 16.25 9.48
N HIS A 6 -4.69 16.30 9.98
CA HIS A 6 -3.51 16.63 9.17
C HIS A 6 -2.97 15.34 8.56
N VAL A 7 -3.12 15.21 7.25
CA VAL A 7 -2.79 13.97 6.50
C VAL A 7 -1.56 14.16 5.63
N ALA A 8 -0.72 13.15 5.54
CA ALA A 8 0.38 13.10 4.58
C ALA A 8 0.27 11.87 3.66
N ILE A 9 0.72 12.00 2.41
CA ILE A 9 0.94 10.89 1.50
C ILE A 9 2.42 10.82 1.17
N CYS A 10 3.11 9.78 1.60
CA CYS A 10 4.51 9.50 1.32
C CYS A 10 4.62 8.59 0.10
N GLY A 11 5.26 9.08 -0.96
CA GLY A 11 5.28 8.44 -2.28
C GLY A 11 4.20 8.96 -3.23
N ALA A 12 3.75 10.20 -3.03
CA ALA A 12 2.64 10.82 -3.75
C ALA A 12 2.82 10.91 -5.28
N SER A 13 4.06 10.92 -5.78
CA SER A 13 4.34 10.95 -7.22
C SER A 13 4.09 9.61 -7.93
N GLY A 14 4.01 8.51 -7.18
CA GLY A 14 3.76 7.17 -7.71
C GLY A 14 2.29 6.92 -8.07
N VAL A 15 2.03 5.81 -8.79
CA VAL A 15 0.67 5.41 -9.20
C VAL A 15 -0.25 5.26 -7.99
N VAL A 16 0.19 4.54 -6.96
CA VAL A 16 -0.61 4.29 -5.75
C VAL A 16 -0.80 5.57 -4.93
N GLY A 17 0.24 6.40 -4.77
CA GLY A 17 0.12 7.67 -4.05
C GLY A 17 -0.89 8.63 -4.69
N ARG A 18 -0.93 8.68 -6.02
CA ARG A 18 -1.94 9.44 -6.76
C ARG A 18 -3.35 8.87 -6.56
N LYS A 19 -3.47 7.55 -6.51
CA LYS A 19 -4.76 6.88 -6.22
C LYS A 19 -5.21 7.16 -4.78
N MET A 20 -4.30 7.18 -3.79
CA MET A 20 -4.62 7.58 -2.42
C MET A 20 -5.17 9.01 -2.37
N LEU A 21 -4.52 9.96 -3.05
CA LEU A 21 -5.01 11.34 -3.17
C LEU A 21 -6.44 11.38 -3.74
N GLN A 22 -6.67 10.65 -4.83
CA GLN A 22 -7.98 10.54 -5.46
C GLN A 22 -9.03 10.01 -4.49
N VAL A 23 -8.76 8.88 -3.82
CA VAL A 23 -9.71 8.22 -2.91
C VAL A 23 -10.03 9.08 -1.68
N LEU A 24 -9.05 9.79 -1.12
CA LEU A 24 -9.32 10.72 -0.01
C LEU A 24 -10.34 11.79 -0.40
N HIS A 25 -10.25 12.31 -1.61
CA HIS A 25 -11.22 13.28 -2.12
C HIS A 25 -12.58 12.64 -2.45
N GLU A 26 -12.60 11.51 -3.17
CA GLU A 26 -13.83 10.81 -3.55
C GLU A 26 -14.65 10.39 -2.32
N ARG A 27 -13.97 10.02 -1.25
CA ARG A 27 -14.60 9.64 0.03
C ARG A 27 -14.87 10.81 0.97
N ASN A 28 -14.58 12.03 0.54
CA ASN A 28 -14.70 13.22 1.38
C ASN A 28 -14.04 13.04 2.75
N PHE A 29 -12.83 12.43 2.77
CA PHE A 29 -12.11 12.22 4.02
C PHE A 29 -11.87 13.57 4.70
N PRO A 30 -12.15 13.72 6.00
CA PRO A 30 -12.12 15.01 6.68
C PRO A 30 -10.68 15.43 7.03
N PHE A 31 -9.88 15.81 6.04
CA PHE A 31 -8.56 16.40 6.28
C PHE A 31 -8.66 17.94 6.32
N GLU A 32 -7.89 18.55 7.22
CA GLU A 32 -7.68 20.00 7.28
C GLU A 32 -6.52 20.39 6.36
N THR A 33 -5.42 19.65 6.47
CA THR A 33 -4.26 19.79 5.57
C THR A 33 -3.93 18.45 4.94
N LEU A 34 -3.46 18.50 3.71
CA LEU A 34 -2.93 17.35 2.99
C LEU A 34 -1.56 17.70 2.42
N THR A 35 -0.53 17.01 2.92
CA THR A 35 0.85 17.18 2.49
C THR A 35 1.27 16.03 1.61
N LEU A 36 1.89 16.31 0.47
CA LEU A 36 2.40 15.31 -0.44
C LEU A 36 3.92 15.22 -0.34
N PHE A 37 4.43 14.05 0.02
CA PHE A 37 5.85 13.76 0.09
C PHE A 37 6.29 12.79 -1.02
N ALA A 38 7.48 13.01 -1.55
CA ALA A 38 8.16 12.06 -2.43
C ALA A 38 9.68 12.22 -2.31
N SER A 39 10.43 11.52 -3.18
CA SER A 39 11.88 11.67 -3.25
C SER A 39 12.27 13.06 -3.75
N LYS A 40 13.52 13.47 -3.47
CA LYS A 40 14.13 14.71 -3.96
C LYS A 40 13.89 14.98 -5.45
N ARG A 41 13.93 13.93 -6.29
CA ARG A 41 13.68 14.02 -7.74
C ARG A 41 12.29 14.54 -8.10
N SER A 42 11.31 14.33 -7.22
CA SER A 42 9.92 14.74 -7.43
C SER A 42 9.51 15.97 -6.62
N ALA A 43 10.33 16.40 -5.69
CA ALA A 43 10.09 17.60 -4.90
C ALA A 43 9.98 18.85 -5.81
N GLY A 44 9.10 19.77 -5.46
CA GLY A 44 8.79 20.98 -6.24
C GLY A 44 7.82 20.77 -7.40
N LYS A 45 7.51 19.51 -7.79
CA LYS A 45 6.47 19.24 -8.79
C LYS A 45 5.09 19.41 -8.18
N THR A 46 4.12 19.81 -9.00
CA THR A 46 2.74 20.00 -8.58
C THR A 46 1.87 18.85 -9.07
N ILE A 47 0.95 18.42 -8.22
CA ILE A 47 -0.17 17.54 -8.58
C ILE A 47 -1.45 18.33 -8.43
N SER A 48 -2.16 18.56 -9.54
CA SER A 48 -3.48 19.20 -9.54
C SER A 48 -4.55 18.14 -9.39
N TYR A 49 -5.40 18.26 -8.38
CA TYR A 49 -6.53 17.37 -8.17
C TYR A 49 -7.71 18.10 -7.51
N ALA A 50 -8.92 17.84 -8.00
CA ALA A 50 -10.17 18.43 -7.49
C ALA A 50 -10.13 19.97 -7.41
N GLY A 51 -9.51 20.63 -8.41
CA GLY A 51 -9.39 22.10 -8.47
C GLY A 51 -8.38 22.72 -7.50
N LYS A 52 -7.54 21.89 -6.87
CA LYS A 52 -6.50 22.31 -5.94
C LYS A 52 -5.13 21.82 -6.39
N ASP A 53 -4.13 22.66 -6.24
CA ASP A 53 -2.73 22.34 -6.52
C ASP A 53 -2.00 21.94 -5.24
N TYR A 54 -1.32 20.79 -5.31
CA TYR A 54 -0.51 20.24 -4.22
C TYR A 54 0.95 20.19 -4.67
N VAL A 55 1.80 20.98 -4.03
CA VAL A 55 3.24 20.93 -4.29
C VAL A 55 3.86 19.79 -3.50
N ILE A 56 4.58 18.91 -4.21
CA ILE A 56 5.29 17.79 -3.60
C ILE A 56 6.50 18.31 -2.82
N GLN A 57 6.64 17.90 -1.57
CA GLN A 57 7.79 18.16 -0.72
C GLN A 57 8.73 16.94 -0.71
N GLU A 58 10.01 17.17 -0.44
CA GLU A 58 10.93 16.06 -0.18
C GLU A 58 10.59 15.39 1.15
N LEU A 59 10.55 14.06 1.16
CA LEU A 59 10.41 13.29 2.39
C LEU A 59 11.75 13.28 3.12
N THR A 60 11.82 13.98 4.23
CA THR A 60 12.99 14.03 5.14
C THR A 60 12.53 13.85 6.58
N GLU A 61 13.48 13.58 7.48
CA GLU A 61 13.14 13.46 8.91
C GLU A 61 12.64 14.78 9.49
N GLU A 62 13.19 15.90 9.02
CA GLU A 62 12.76 17.25 9.43
C GLU A 62 11.33 17.53 8.94
N ALA A 63 10.99 17.13 7.72
CA ALA A 63 9.66 17.33 7.16
C ALA A 63 8.57 16.57 7.94
N LEU A 64 8.93 15.45 8.59
CA LEU A 64 8.04 14.71 9.48
C LEU A 64 7.86 15.36 10.87
N GLN A 65 8.50 16.49 11.16
CA GLN A 65 8.23 17.30 12.37
C GLN A 65 6.99 18.19 12.19
N ALA A 66 6.45 18.31 10.98
CA ALA A 66 5.20 19.01 10.75
C ALA A 66 4.04 18.36 11.54
N PRO A 67 2.96 19.10 11.82
CA PRO A 67 1.81 18.57 12.57
C PRO A 67 0.99 17.57 11.73
N ILE A 68 1.56 16.40 11.49
CA ILE A 68 0.92 15.30 10.76
C ILE A 68 0.32 14.34 11.77
N GLU A 69 -0.95 13.97 11.60
CA GLU A 69 -1.62 12.98 12.44
C GLU A 69 -1.66 11.60 11.76
N ILE A 70 -1.85 11.57 10.43
CA ILE A 70 -1.97 10.34 9.64
C ILE A 70 -1.03 10.42 8.43
N ALA A 71 -0.23 9.40 8.21
CA ALA A 71 0.65 9.29 7.05
C ALA A 71 0.40 7.98 6.27
N LEU A 72 0.03 8.12 5.01
CA LEU A 72 -0.16 7.00 4.08
C LEU A 72 1.13 6.77 3.31
N PHE A 73 1.79 5.63 3.54
CA PHE A 73 3.07 5.29 2.94
C PHE A 73 2.91 4.40 1.71
N SER A 74 3.43 4.85 0.58
CA SER A 74 3.55 4.07 -0.66
C SER A 74 4.84 4.47 -1.41
N ALA A 75 5.96 4.49 -0.70
CA ALA A 75 7.26 4.95 -1.19
C ALA A 75 8.29 3.81 -1.37
N GLY A 76 7.85 2.56 -1.26
CA GLY A 76 8.70 1.38 -1.33
C GLY A 76 9.24 0.95 0.04
N GLY A 77 9.69 -0.33 0.12
CA GLY A 77 10.05 -0.97 1.39
C GLY A 77 11.21 -0.30 2.12
N GLU A 78 12.27 0.08 1.44
CA GLU A 78 13.44 0.70 2.09
C GLU A 78 13.10 2.09 2.66
N THR A 79 12.34 2.90 1.92
CA THR A 79 11.84 4.20 2.42
C THR A 79 10.95 4.01 3.62
N SER A 80 10.09 3.00 3.59
CA SER A 80 9.20 2.68 4.70
C SER A 80 9.96 2.20 5.94
N LYS A 81 10.94 1.33 5.78
CA LYS A 81 11.79 0.87 6.90
C LYS A 81 12.53 2.01 7.58
N HIS A 82 12.95 3.03 6.81
CA HIS A 82 13.64 4.19 7.37
C HIS A 82 12.67 5.17 8.02
N PHE A 83 11.68 5.65 7.29
CA PHE A 83 10.81 6.75 7.74
C PHE A 83 9.59 6.30 8.56
N GLY A 84 9.12 5.06 8.39
CA GLY A 84 7.96 4.55 9.11
C GLY A 84 8.12 4.59 10.63
N PRO A 85 9.18 3.99 11.20
CA PRO A 85 9.43 4.05 12.64
C PRO A 85 9.66 5.47 13.18
N ILE A 86 10.31 6.33 12.39
CA ILE A 86 10.55 7.74 12.76
C ILE A 86 9.22 8.47 12.87
N ALA A 87 8.33 8.32 11.89
CA ALA A 87 7.02 8.94 11.93
C ALA A 87 6.17 8.40 13.10
N ALA A 88 6.15 7.06 13.28
CA ALA A 88 5.43 6.42 14.37
C ALA A 88 5.90 6.86 15.75
N SER A 89 7.23 7.00 15.96
CA SER A 89 7.80 7.49 17.24
C SER A 89 7.40 8.92 17.57
N ARG A 90 6.93 9.69 16.59
CA ARG A 90 6.41 11.06 16.75
C ARG A 90 4.90 11.09 16.99
N GLY A 91 4.25 9.93 17.14
CA GLY A 91 2.82 9.80 17.36
C GLY A 91 1.99 9.91 16.08
N ILE A 92 2.62 9.85 14.90
CA ILE A 92 1.91 9.82 13.61
C ILE A 92 1.40 8.40 13.37
N TYR A 93 0.12 8.25 13.05
CA TYR A 93 -0.42 6.99 12.58
C TYR A 93 0.04 6.71 11.15
N VAL A 94 0.98 5.80 11.00
CA VAL A 94 1.54 5.37 9.71
C VAL A 94 0.76 4.18 9.18
N ILE A 95 0.14 4.33 8.02
CA ILE A 95 -0.50 3.23 7.29
C ILE A 95 0.39 2.90 6.10
N ASP A 96 1.10 1.78 6.19
CA ASP A 96 2.14 1.40 5.23
C ASP A 96 1.65 0.40 4.20
N ASN A 97 1.74 0.76 2.93
CA ASN A 97 1.36 -0.09 1.80
C ASN A 97 2.51 -0.93 1.24
N SER A 98 3.72 -0.80 1.79
CA SER A 98 4.85 -1.64 1.37
C SER A 98 4.76 -3.06 1.95
N SER A 99 5.60 -3.95 1.48
CA SER A 99 5.72 -5.29 2.09
C SER A 99 6.63 -5.34 3.31
N ALA A 100 7.22 -4.21 3.73
CA ALA A 100 8.29 -4.16 4.73
C ALA A 100 7.86 -4.71 6.10
N TRP A 101 6.61 -4.46 6.50
CA TRP A 101 6.12 -4.71 7.85
C TRP A 101 5.07 -5.82 7.95
N ARG A 102 4.58 -6.31 6.82
CA ARG A 102 3.41 -7.20 6.77
C ARG A 102 3.60 -8.46 7.59
N MET A 103 4.80 -9.05 7.56
CA MET A 103 5.10 -10.29 8.28
C MET A 103 5.83 -10.07 9.61
N ASP A 104 6.07 -8.81 10.01
CA ASP A 104 6.57 -8.51 11.34
C ASP A 104 5.51 -8.86 12.40
N PRO A 105 5.83 -9.71 13.40
CA PRO A 105 4.87 -10.13 14.40
C PRO A 105 4.41 -9.01 15.34
N GLN A 106 5.18 -7.93 15.44
CA GLN A 106 4.85 -6.77 16.28
C GLN A 106 4.00 -5.73 15.55
N ILE A 107 3.92 -5.80 14.23
CA ILE A 107 3.18 -4.83 13.42
C ILE A 107 1.85 -5.44 12.97
N PRO A 108 0.71 -4.81 13.29
CA PRO A 108 -0.58 -5.31 12.85
C PRO A 108 -0.73 -5.20 11.32
N LEU A 109 -1.13 -6.30 10.69
CA LEU A 109 -1.51 -6.39 9.28
C LEU A 109 -3.03 -6.36 9.21
N VAL A 110 -3.62 -5.28 8.66
CA VAL A 110 -5.03 -4.98 8.89
C VAL A 110 -5.84 -4.84 7.61
N VAL A 111 -6.97 -5.54 7.59
CA VAL A 111 -8.12 -5.28 6.73
C VAL A 111 -9.27 -4.92 7.68
N PRO A 112 -9.68 -3.63 7.76
CA PRO A 112 -10.61 -3.18 8.80
C PRO A 112 -11.91 -3.99 8.90
N GLU A 113 -12.46 -4.45 7.78
CA GLU A 113 -13.68 -5.25 7.70
C GLU A 113 -13.49 -6.69 8.19
N VAL A 114 -12.24 -7.17 8.34
CA VAL A 114 -11.92 -8.57 8.66
C VAL A 114 -11.35 -8.70 10.06
N ASN A 115 -10.34 -7.89 10.37
CA ASN A 115 -9.59 -7.99 11.61
C ASN A 115 -9.25 -6.62 12.23
N GLY A 116 -10.10 -5.62 12.03
CA GLY A 116 -9.92 -4.28 12.62
C GLY A 116 -9.81 -4.28 14.15
N ASP A 117 -10.31 -5.35 14.80
CA ASP A 117 -10.22 -5.58 16.24
C ASP A 117 -8.81 -5.83 16.78
N VAL A 118 -7.83 -6.11 15.91
CA VAL A 118 -6.41 -6.28 16.34
C VAL A 118 -5.74 -4.94 16.65
N LEU A 119 -6.29 -3.82 16.14
CA LEU A 119 -5.70 -2.50 16.35
C LEU A 119 -5.86 -2.02 17.78
N LYS A 120 -4.79 -1.47 18.30
CA LYS A 120 -4.74 -0.79 19.60
C LYS A 120 -4.40 0.68 19.41
N ALA A 121 -4.72 1.50 20.39
CA ALA A 121 -4.47 2.94 20.33
C ALA A 121 -2.97 3.29 20.20
N GLU A 122 -2.10 2.43 20.72
CA GLU A 122 -0.64 2.55 20.64
C GLU A 122 -0.02 2.10 19.32
N ASP A 123 -0.79 1.48 18.42
CA ASP A 123 -0.28 1.00 17.13
C ASP A 123 -0.13 2.16 16.14
N HIS A 124 1.01 2.84 16.21
CA HIS A 124 1.32 3.94 15.31
C HIS A 124 1.93 3.51 13.96
N LEU A 125 2.30 2.24 13.79
CA LEU A 125 2.74 1.67 12.51
C LEU A 125 1.86 0.48 12.17
N ILE A 126 1.11 0.59 11.07
CA ILE A 126 0.08 -0.35 10.64
C ILE A 126 0.39 -0.79 9.22
N ALA A 127 0.48 -2.09 8.98
CA ALA A 127 0.71 -2.63 7.65
C ALA A 127 -0.61 -2.84 6.89
N ASN A 128 -0.64 -2.38 5.64
CA ASN A 128 -1.70 -2.67 4.69
C ASN A 128 -1.31 -3.88 3.84
N PRO A 129 -2.19 -4.87 3.64
CA PRO A 129 -1.88 -6.09 2.91
C PRO A 129 -1.55 -5.89 1.43
N ASN A 130 -1.06 -6.96 0.81
CA ASN A 130 -0.96 -7.07 -0.64
C ASN A 130 -2.33 -6.87 -1.30
N CYS A 131 -2.33 -6.26 -2.49
CA CYS A 131 -3.55 -5.89 -3.21
C CYS A 131 -4.45 -7.08 -3.53
N SER A 132 -3.88 -8.24 -3.86
CA SER A 132 -4.65 -9.46 -4.14
C SER A 132 -5.12 -10.11 -2.85
N THR A 133 -4.32 -10.07 -1.79
CA THR A 133 -4.70 -10.56 -0.46
C THR A 133 -5.89 -9.79 0.11
N ILE A 134 -5.82 -8.45 0.12
CA ILE A 134 -6.87 -7.61 0.75
C ILE A 134 -8.25 -7.83 0.12
N GLN A 135 -8.31 -8.05 -1.19
CA GLN A 135 -9.56 -8.34 -1.89
C GLN A 135 -10.11 -9.73 -1.56
N SER A 136 -9.20 -10.70 -1.40
CA SER A 136 -9.55 -12.10 -1.20
C SER A 136 -9.99 -12.41 0.23
N VAL A 137 -9.38 -11.78 1.23
CA VAL A 137 -9.68 -12.10 2.64
C VAL A 137 -11.07 -11.64 3.09
N VAL A 138 -11.63 -10.62 2.47
CA VAL A 138 -12.98 -10.15 2.80
C VAL A 138 -14.05 -11.24 2.58
N PRO A 139 -14.19 -11.85 1.39
CA PRO A 139 -15.12 -12.96 1.21
C PRO A 139 -14.71 -14.22 1.97
N LEU A 140 -13.40 -14.48 2.16
CA LEU A 140 -12.94 -15.62 2.95
C LEU A 140 -13.33 -15.52 4.43
N ALA A 141 -13.29 -14.33 5.01
CA ALA A 141 -13.72 -14.10 6.38
C ALA A 141 -15.20 -14.45 6.60
N VAL A 142 -16.04 -14.18 5.61
CA VAL A 142 -17.46 -14.58 5.64
C VAL A 142 -17.64 -16.09 5.63
N LEU A 143 -16.74 -16.82 4.96
CA LEU A 143 -16.78 -18.28 4.85
C LEU A 143 -16.11 -19.00 6.03
N GLN A 144 -15.24 -18.32 6.79
CA GLN A 144 -14.47 -18.91 7.86
C GLN A 144 -15.31 -19.64 8.93
N PRO A 145 -16.47 -19.10 9.39
CA PRO A 145 -17.32 -19.80 10.37
C PRO A 145 -17.90 -21.12 9.87
N TYR A 146 -17.91 -21.37 8.58
CA TYR A 146 -18.40 -22.61 7.95
C TYR A 146 -17.32 -23.70 7.84
N GLY A 147 -16.14 -23.50 8.45
CA GLY A 147 -15.08 -24.48 8.49
C GLY A 147 -14.20 -24.48 7.24
N LEU A 148 -13.69 -23.32 6.87
CA LEU A 148 -12.74 -23.15 5.77
C LEU A 148 -11.48 -24.00 6.01
N LYS A 149 -11.24 -24.99 5.15
CA LYS A 149 -10.13 -25.96 5.30
C LYS A 149 -8.97 -25.71 4.36
N ARG A 150 -9.24 -25.25 3.16
CA ARG A 150 -8.24 -25.01 2.11
C ARG A 150 -8.68 -23.89 1.19
N VAL A 151 -7.73 -23.02 0.85
CA VAL A 151 -7.90 -21.96 -0.17
C VAL A 151 -6.89 -22.20 -1.27
N ILE A 152 -7.33 -22.12 -2.52
CA ILE A 152 -6.49 -22.15 -3.71
C ILE A 152 -6.70 -20.82 -4.43
N TYR A 153 -5.62 -20.07 -4.63
CA TYR A 153 -5.65 -18.81 -5.35
C TYR A 153 -5.30 -19.01 -6.82
N ASN A 154 -6.17 -18.51 -7.69
CA ASN A 154 -5.89 -18.32 -9.11
C ASN A 154 -6.25 -16.89 -9.44
N THR A 155 -5.26 -16.06 -9.75
CA THR A 155 -5.46 -14.62 -9.93
C THR A 155 -5.03 -14.16 -11.32
N TYR A 156 -5.78 -13.23 -11.89
CA TYR A 156 -5.38 -12.41 -13.02
C TYR A 156 -5.25 -10.97 -12.54
N GLN A 157 -4.04 -10.43 -12.62
CA GLN A 157 -3.70 -9.15 -12.02
C GLN A 157 -3.33 -8.11 -13.07
N ALA A 158 -3.73 -6.86 -12.81
CA ALA A 158 -3.40 -5.75 -13.69
C ALA A 158 -1.90 -5.38 -13.59
N VAL A 159 -1.35 -4.87 -14.70
CA VAL A 159 0.04 -4.39 -14.79
C VAL A 159 0.38 -3.23 -13.86
N SER A 160 -0.64 -2.53 -13.34
CA SER A 160 -0.46 -1.39 -12.43
C SER A 160 0.27 -1.76 -11.13
N GLY A 161 0.24 -3.03 -10.71
CA GLY A 161 1.05 -3.54 -9.59
C GLY A 161 2.56 -3.40 -9.82
N ALA A 162 3.02 -3.44 -11.09
CA ALA A 162 4.40 -3.17 -11.48
C ALA A 162 4.72 -1.65 -11.60
N GLY A 163 3.78 -0.78 -11.21
CA GLY A 163 3.91 0.67 -11.25
C GLY A 163 3.82 1.25 -12.68
N GLN A 164 4.28 2.48 -12.84
CA GLN A 164 4.19 3.19 -14.12
C GLN A 164 4.91 2.46 -15.26
N ALA A 165 6.01 1.77 -14.97
CA ALA A 165 6.77 1.03 -15.98
C ALA A 165 5.93 -0.11 -16.59
N GLY A 166 5.18 -0.87 -15.77
CA GLY A 166 4.28 -1.90 -16.30
C GLY A 166 3.11 -1.32 -17.10
N ILE A 167 2.59 -0.17 -16.71
CA ILE A 167 1.56 0.55 -17.48
C ILE A 167 2.14 1.01 -18.82
N ASN A 168 3.36 1.52 -18.83
CA ASN A 168 4.02 1.96 -20.06
C ASN A 168 4.23 0.81 -21.05
N ASP A 169 4.65 -0.37 -20.58
CA ASP A 169 4.78 -1.55 -21.44
C ASP A 169 3.45 -1.94 -22.10
N LEU A 170 2.36 -1.89 -21.33
CA LEU A 170 1.02 -2.18 -21.88
C LEU A 170 0.58 -1.14 -22.92
N VAL A 171 0.78 0.16 -22.63
CA VAL A 171 0.28 1.25 -23.48
C VAL A 171 1.13 1.43 -24.72
N ASN A 172 2.46 1.30 -24.58
CA ASN A 172 3.43 1.56 -25.65
C ASN A 172 3.84 0.28 -26.41
N HIS A 173 3.31 -0.89 -26.04
CA HIS A 173 3.69 -2.18 -26.61
C HIS A 173 5.21 -2.46 -26.50
N THR A 174 5.80 -2.12 -25.35
CA THR A 174 7.22 -2.33 -25.04
C THR A 174 7.43 -3.52 -24.09
N THR A 175 8.67 -3.88 -23.87
CA THR A 175 9.10 -4.94 -22.93
C THR A 175 10.23 -4.43 -22.03
N GLU A 176 10.12 -3.18 -21.55
CA GLU A 176 11.14 -2.59 -20.70
C GLU A 176 11.05 -3.10 -19.25
N LYS A 177 9.82 -3.39 -18.81
CA LYS A 177 9.54 -3.89 -17.47
C LYS A 177 9.32 -5.40 -17.45
N PHE A 178 8.58 -5.94 -18.41
CA PHE A 178 8.28 -7.36 -18.49
C PHE A 178 9.19 -8.10 -19.47
N PRO A 179 9.52 -9.39 -19.22
CA PRO A 179 10.39 -10.16 -20.09
C PRO A 179 9.76 -10.49 -21.46
N TYR A 180 8.44 -10.36 -21.57
CA TYR A 180 7.66 -10.60 -22.78
C TYR A 180 6.57 -9.55 -22.91
N SER A 181 6.03 -9.37 -24.13
CA SER A 181 4.90 -8.48 -24.36
C SER A 181 3.72 -8.89 -23.48
N ILE A 182 3.17 -7.90 -22.77
CA ILE A 182 1.96 -8.08 -21.95
C ILE A 182 0.67 -7.83 -22.75
N ASN A 183 0.78 -7.24 -23.94
CA ASN A 183 -0.36 -6.96 -24.79
C ASN A 183 -0.96 -8.26 -25.29
N ASP A 184 -2.28 -8.41 -25.15
CA ASP A 184 -3.04 -9.60 -25.51
C ASP A 184 -2.44 -10.92 -24.95
N ASN A 185 -1.82 -10.83 -23.77
CA ASN A 185 -1.07 -11.92 -23.17
C ASN A 185 -1.28 -12.01 -21.66
N VAL A 186 -0.93 -13.16 -21.09
CA VAL A 186 -0.90 -13.43 -19.65
C VAL A 186 0.48 -13.96 -19.30
N LEU A 187 1.19 -13.27 -18.43
CA LEU A 187 2.52 -13.67 -17.98
C LEU A 187 2.42 -14.33 -16.59
N PRO A 188 2.73 -15.65 -16.47
CA PRO A 188 2.70 -16.35 -15.18
C PRO A 188 3.93 -16.04 -14.33
N HIS A 189 4.28 -14.75 -14.22
CA HIS A 189 5.50 -14.28 -13.57
C HIS A 189 5.23 -12.95 -12.89
N ILE A 190 4.54 -13.00 -11.73
CA ILE A 190 4.33 -11.82 -10.92
C ILE A 190 5.31 -11.86 -9.75
N ASP A 191 6.23 -10.86 -9.70
CA ASP A 191 7.36 -10.80 -8.78
C ASP A 191 8.42 -11.90 -9.09
N VAL A 192 9.44 -12.04 -8.27
CA VAL A 192 10.54 -12.99 -8.50
C VAL A 192 10.22 -14.38 -7.93
N PHE A 193 10.67 -15.43 -8.63
CA PHE A 193 10.61 -16.79 -8.12
C PHE A 193 11.55 -16.99 -6.93
N THR A 194 11.11 -17.78 -5.98
CA THR A 194 11.91 -18.23 -4.83
C THR A 194 12.39 -19.67 -5.04
N GLU A 195 13.25 -20.14 -4.16
CA GLU A 195 13.75 -21.54 -4.20
C GLU A 195 12.63 -22.57 -4.08
N SER A 196 11.51 -22.23 -3.48
CA SER A 196 10.34 -23.11 -3.38
C SER A 196 9.58 -23.31 -4.69
N GLY A 197 9.94 -22.57 -5.75
CA GLY A 197 9.22 -22.55 -7.03
C GLY A 197 8.00 -21.61 -7.04
N TYR A 198 7.62 -21.04 -5.90
CA TYR A 198 6.60 -19.98 -5.83
C TYR A 198 7.22 -18.61 -6.08
N THR A 199 6.44 -17.70 -6.63
CA THR A 199 6.81 -16.29 -6.68
C THR A 199 6.63 -15.64 -5.32
N LYS A 200 7.31 -14.52 -5.08
CA LYS A 200 7.07 -13.72 -3.86
C LYS A 200 5.63 -13.24 -3.75
N GLU A 201 4.95 -13.00 -4.87
CA GLU A 201 3.54 -12.61 -4.87
C GLU A 201 2.63 -13.72 -4.32
N GLU A 202 2.86 -14.97 -4.74
CA GLU A 202 2.13 -16.13 -4.24
C GLU A 202 2.37 -16.35 -2.74
N ILE A 203 3.62 -16.21 -2.29
CA ILE A 203 3.98 -16.32 -0.87
C ILE A 203 3.26 -15.27 -0.04
N LYS A 204 3.22 -13.99 -0.50
CA LYS A 204 2.48 -12.93 0.18
C LYS A 204 1.02 -13.31 0.39
N MET A 205 0.36 -13.83 -0.65
CA MET A 205 -1.05 -14.23 -0.54
C MET A 205 -1.26 -15.34 0.48
N ILE A 206 -0.35 -16.31 0.55
CA ILE A 206 -0.41 -17.42 1.52
C ILE A 206 -0.22 -16.90 2.94
N GLU A 207 0.89 -16.22 3.19
CA GLU A 207 1.30 -15.83 4.54
C GLU A 207 0.41 -14.71 5.12
N GLU A 208 0.10 -13.72 4.32
CA GLU A 208 -0.74 -12.60 4.74
C GLU A 208 -2.18 -13.06 5.02
N THR A 209 -2.74 -13.97 4.22
CA THR A 209 -4.06 -14.56 4.47
C THR A 209 -4.11 -15.26 5.83
N ARG A 210 -3.09 -16.07 6.13
CA ARG A 210 -2.98 -16.77 7.42
C ARG A 210 -2.94 -15.78 8.58
N LYS A 211 -2.10 -14.75 8.47
CA LYS A 211 -1.97 -13.71 9.51
C LYS A 211 -3.27 -12.96 9.74
N ILE A 212 -3.93 -12.50 8.66
CA ILE A 212 -5.16 -11.71 8.75
C ILE A 212 -6.33 -12.54 9.30
N LEU A 213 -6.51 -13.76 8.78
CA LEU A 213 -7.61 -14.64 9.21
C LEU A 213 -7.28 -15.43 10.50
N ARG A 214 -6.09 -15.25 11.07
CA ARG A 214 -5.63 -15.98 12.29
C ARG A 214 -5.74 -17.50 12.12
N MET A 215 -5.39 -17.99 10.93
CA MET A 215 -5.41 -19.40 10.58
C MET A 215 -4.01 -20.00 10.68
N PRO A 216 -3.89 -21.29 11.02
CA PRO A 216 -2.61 -21.98 11.09
C PRO A 216 -1.91 -22.14 9.72
#